data_2a91bff900ca4c14a400c333d42a5f29
#
_entry.id   2a91bff900ca4c14a400c333d42a5f29
#
_cell.length_a   1.000
_cell.length_b   1.000
_cell.length_c   1.000
_cell.angle_alpha   90.00
_cell.angle_beta   90.00
_cell.angle_gamma   90.00
#
_symmetry.space_group_name_H-M   'P 1'
#
loop_
_entity.id
_entity.type
_entity.pdbx_description
1 polymer ?
#
loop_
_entity_poly.entity_id
_entity_poly.type
_entity_poly.pdbx_seq_one_letter_code
_entity_poly.pdbx_strand_id
1 'polypeptide(L)'
;ERRLDDYSQYNMAANVELGKLFPEKTKVSIPLYYAYSKETTNPKYNPLDQDIVLQDALNSATTKHDRDSILNFFFFLTIIKSVALNNVKVDVRSKTPMPYDPANFSVGYSFNESTMKNPETQYETSKDYRANFSYSYSPYVKPFTPFKNVKEKGSTRYLKEFGLNYLPSNISFQSAMMRNYYEQKLRNLDDLGAQNNLPVSFSSTFYWDRAFSLRWDFTKNLNVNFTSGTNARIEEPNVQVNKELNPDQYKVWKDSVKQSISDMGKPMKYDQTFTATYTLPFALIPVMDWTSGSLSYNASYNWERGAEIDSLTEIGNTITNQRQFDISGRFNLVSLYNKNKFLAKVNQKFTTTTRVASASSRNRRTPPAPLKVEKDIKLSPDSTVKIRH
;
A
#
# COMPACT_ATOMS: atom_id res chain seq x y z
N GLU A 1 -9.06 29.28 -31.55
CA GLU A 1 -10.19 28.57 -30.91
C GLU A 1 -10.94 29.53 -30.00
N ARG A 2 -12.20 29.78 -30.29
CA ARG A 2 -13.12 30.53 -29.40
C ARG A 2 -13.71 29.52 -28.39
N ARG A 3 -12.99 29.25 -27.31
CA ARG A 3 -13.47 28.37 -26.24
C ARG A 3 -13.92 29.21 -25.06
N LEU A 4 -15.24 29.28 -24.86
CA LEU A 4 -15.84 29.84 -23.68
C LEU A 4 -16.76 28.78 -23.11
N ASP A 5 -16.32 28.22 -21.96
CA ASP A 5 -17.00 27.10 -21.34
C ASP A 5 -17.54 27.56 -19.97
N ASP A 6 -18.74 27.13 -19.63
CA ASP A 6 -19.28 27.23 -18.28
C ASP A 6 -19.04 25.93 -17.53
N TYR A 7 -18.17 26.00 -16.52
CA TYR A 7 -17.72 24.86 -15.76
C TYR A 7 -18.40 24.81 -14.39
N SER A 8 -18.94 23.65 -14.05
CA SER A 8 -19.47 23.40 -12.71
C SER A 8 -18.99 22.07 -12.16
N GLN A 9 -18.60 22.07 -10.88
CA GLN A 9 -18.13 20.88 -10.19
C GLN A 9 -18.84 20.74 -8.84
N TYR A 10 -19.34 19.53 -8.59
CA TYR A 10 -19.94 19.15 -7.32
C TYR A 10 -19.18 17.95 -6.75
N ASN A 11 -18.65 18.08 -5.54
CA ASN A 11 -17.92 17.04 -4.85
C ASN A 11 -18.55 16.78 -3.47
N MET A 12 -18.78 15.52 -3.15
CA MET A 12 -19.23 15.07 -1.84
C MET A 12 -18.37 13.89 -1.40
N ALA A 13 -17.92 13.91 -0.16
CA ALA A 13 -17.23 12.79 0.45
C ALA A 13 -17.72 12.57 1.88
N ALA A 14 -17.88 11.31 2.26
CA ALA A 14 -18.31 10.92 3.59
C ALA A 14 -17.45 9.78 4.11
N ASN A 15 -17.01 9.89 5.37
CA ASN A 15 -16.34 8.85 6.11
C ASN A 15 -17.22 8.44 7.29
N VAL A 16 -17.61 7.19 7.35
CA VAL A 16 -18.49 6.68 8.40
C VAL A 16 -17.86 5.42 9.03
N GLU A 17 -17.69 5.42 10.35
CA GLU A 17 -17.27 4.23 11.08
C GLU A 17 -18.50 3.41 11.47
N LEU A 18 -18.87 2.44 10.61
CA LEU A 18 -20.02 1.56 10.83
C LEU A 18 -19.83 0.63 12.03
N GLY A 19 -18.60 0.40 12.45
CA GLY A 19 -18.27 -0.38 13.64
C GLY A 19 -18.92 0.15 14.93
N LYS A 20 -19.18 1.47 14.98
CA LYS A 20 -19.87 2.11 16.12
C LYS A 20 -21.33 1.72 16.28
N LEU A 21 -21.96 1.12 15.25
CA LEU A 21 -23.33 0.59 15.33
C LEU A 21 -23.40 -0.76 16.06
N PHE A 22 -22.24 -1.41 16.27
CA PHE A 22 -22.17 -2.68 16.99
C PHE A 22 -21.82 -2.43 18.48
N PRO A 23 -22.20 -3.34 19.38
CA PRO A 23 -21.85 -3.23 20.79
C PRO A 23 -20.32 -3.11 20.96
N GLU A 24 -19.85 -2.25 21.86
CA GLU A 24 -18.41 -2.03 22.11
C GLU A 24 -17.61 -3.30 22.42
N LYS A 25 -18.30 -4.31 23.01
CA LYS A 25 -17.71 -5.62 23.33
C LYS A 25 -17.23 -6.38 22.08
N THR A 26 -17.81 -6.11 20.91
CA THR A 26 -17.46 -6.79 19.66
C THR A 26 -16.16 -6.27 19.05
N LYS A 27 -15.74 -5.06 19.41
CA LYS A 27 -14.51 -4.39 18.91
C LYS A 27 -14.38 -4.46 17.38
N VAL A 28 -15.48 -4.32 16.67
CA VAL A 28 -15.54 -4.34 15.22
C VAL A 28 -15.22 -2.95 14.67
N SER A 29 -14.32 -2.85 13.72
CA SER A 29 -14.01 -1.63 12.95
C SER A 29 -14.39 -1.85 11.50
N ILE A 30 -15.30 -1.01 10.99
CA ILE A 30 -15.79 -1.04 9.61
C ILE A 30 -15.79 0.40 9.08
N PRO A 31 -14.64 0.93 8.67
CA PRO A 31 -14.56 2.26 8.09
C PRO A 31 -15.10 2.23 6.66
N LEU A 32 -16.19 2.94 6.42
CA LEU A 32 -16.80 3.15 5.12
C LEU A 32 -16.44 4.53 4.59
N TYR A 33 -15.84 4.57 3.43
CA TYR A 33 -15.64 5.79 2.64
C TYR A 33 -16.58 5.78 1.44
N TYR A 34 -17.26 6.89 1.23
CA TYR A 34 -18.06 7.13 0.03
C TYR A 34 -17.69 8.51 -0.54
N ALA A 35 -17.45 8.57 -1.85
CA ALA A 35 -17.25 9.83 -2.54
C ALA A 35 -18.04 9.85 -3.85
N TYR A 36 -18.57 11.02 -4.16
CA TYR A 36 -19.26 11.32 -5.40
C TYR A 36 -18.74 12.65 -5.95
N SER A 37 -18.29 12.63 -7.19
CA SER A 37 -17.89 13.84 -7.92
C SER A 37 -18.67 13.90 -9.22
N LYS A 38 -19.21 15.07 -9.52
CA LYS A 38 -19.84 15.37 -10.79
C LYS A 38 -19.25 16.66 -11.33
N GLU A 39 -18.69 16.58 -12.51
CA GLU A 39 -18.11 17.68 -13.25
C GLU A 39 -18.88 17.84 -14.55
N THR A 40 -19.32 19.07 -14.83
CA THR A 40 -20.07 19.39 -16.03
C THR A 40 -19.48 20.64 -16.68
N THR A 41 -19.17 20.55 -17.96
CA THR A 41 -18.70 21.65 -18.77
C THR A 41 -19.70 21.90 -19.90
N ASN A 42 -20.31 23.06 -19.91
CA ASN A 42 -21.25 23.50 -20.94
C ASN A 42 -20.53 24.47 -21.88
N PRO A 43 -20.27 24.09 -23.14
CA PRO A 43 -19.62 24.96 -24.07
C PRO A 43 -20.62 26.06 -24.51
N LYS A 44 -20.15 27.28 -24.66
CA LYS A 44 -20.96 28.39 -25.18
C LYS A 44 -21.24 28.27 -26.67
N TYR A 45 -20.28 27.70 -27.40
CA TYR A 45 -20.39 27.46 -28.84
C TYR A 45 -20.59 25.97 -29.11
N ASN A 46 -21.22 25.66 -30.21
CA ASN A 46 -21.35 24.27 -30.64
C ASN A 46 -19.97 23.65 -30.87
N PRO A 47 -19.60 22.55 -30.18
CA PRO A 47 -18.27 21.91 -30.34
C PRO A 47 -18.00 21.40 -31.75
N LEU A 48 -19.03 21.09 -32.52
CA LEU A 48 -18.90 20.63 -33.92
C LEU A 48 -18.87 21.77 -34.94
N ASP A 49 -19.42 22.93 -34.60
CA ASP A 49 -19.43 24.12 -35.44
C ASP A 49 -19.31 25.39 -34.55
N GLN A 50 -18.08 25.86 -34.41
CA GLN A 50 -17.71 26.92 -33.48
C GLN A 50 -18.26 28.30 -33.89
N ASP A 51 -18.87 28.43 -35.03
CA ASP A 51 -19.54 29.67 -35.49
C ASP A 51 -20.96 29.79 -34.94
N ILE A 52 -21.56 28.70 -34.46
CA ILE A 52 -22.91 28.65 -33.92
C ILE A 52 -22.88 28.70 -32.39
N VAL A 53 -23.61 29.64 -31.82
CA VAL A 53 -23.84 29.71 -30.37
C VAL A 53 -24.82 28.61 -29.97
N LEU A 54 -24.44 27.77 -29.00
CA LEU A 54 -25.29 26.65 -28.54
C LEU A 54 -26.69 27.09 -28.09
N GLN A 55 -26.82 28.30 -27.53
CA GLN A 55 -28.11 28.83 -27.12
C GLN A 55 -29.06 29.05 -28.31
N ASP A 56 -28.57 29.44 -29.48
CA ASP A 56 -29.37 29.62 -30.67
C ASP A 56 -29.88 28.28 -31.20
N ALA A 57 -29.04 27.22 -31.13
CA ALA A 57 -29.45 25.84 -31.44
C ALA A 57 -30.55 25.35 -30.46
N LEU A 58 -30.45 25.69 -29.18
CA LEU A 58 -31.46 25.35 -28.17
C LEU A 58 -32.78 26.12 -28.35
N ASN A 59 -32.71 27.36 -28.81
CA ASN A 59 -33.90 28.20 -29.08
C ASN A 59 -34.63 27.73 -30.33
N SER A 60 -33.94 27.12 -31.28
CA SER A 60 -34.53 26.53 -32.51
C SER A 60 -35.23 25.18 -32.26
N ALA A 61 -34.96 24.52 -31.12
CA ALA A 61 -35.61 23.26 -30.76
C ALA A 61 -37.08 23.46 -30.44
N THR A 62 -37.95 22.76 -31.15
CA THR A 62 -39.42 22.90 -31.03
C THR A 62 -40.00 22.12 -29.86
N THR A 63 -39.37 21.01 -29.45
CA THR A 63 -39.86 20.21 -28.33
C THR A 63 -38.85 20.19 -27.17
N LYS A 64 -39.33 19.89 -25.96
CA LYS A 64 -38.46 19.69 -24.78
C LYS A 64 -37.51 18.53 -25.01
N HIS A 65 -37.96 17.49 -25.68
CA HIS A 65 -37.15 16.29 -26.02
C HIS A 65 -35.98 16.66 -26.92
N ASP A 66 -36.19 17.48 -27.97
CA ASP A 66 -35.14 17.92 -28.87
C ASP A 66 -34.11 18.77 -28.15
N ARG A 67 -34.57 19.64 -27.25
CA ARG A 67 -33.71 20.48 -26.40
C ARG A 67 -32.83 19.62 -25.48
N ASP A 68 -33.42 18.65 -24.81
CA ASP A 68 -32.70 17.71 -23.92
C ASP A 68 -31.73 16.87 -24.72
N SER A 69 -32.06 16.48 -25.95
CA SER A 69 -31.19 15.74 -26.86
C SER A 69 -29.99 16.58 -27.28
N ILE A 70 -30.17 17.84 -27.68
CA ILE A 70 -29.12 18.78 -28.02
C ILE A 70 -28.19 18.99 -26.80
N LEU A 71 -28.72 19.25 -25.62
CA LEU A 71 -27.95 19.41 -24.41
C LEU A 71 -27.14 18.14 -24.10
N ASN A 72 -27.77 16.97 -24.14
CA ASN A 72 -27.08 15.67 -23.90
C ASN A 72 -26.02 15.36 -24.92
N PHE A 73 -26.05 15.98 -26.09
CA PHE A 73 -25.07 15.78 -27.13
C PHE A 73 -23.82 16.66 -26.93
N PHE A 74 -23.99 17.92 -26.55
CA PHE A 74 -22.92 18.92 -26.55
C PHE A 74 -22.21 19.13 -25.23
N PHE A 75 -22.79 18.70 -24.10
CA PHE A 75 -22.14 18.91 -22.81
C PHE A 75 -21.11 17.81 -22.47
N PHE A 76 -20.08 18.23 -21.77
CA PHE A 76 -19.10 17.32 -21.19
C PHE A 76 -19.53 16.97 -19.77
N LEU A 77 -19.59 15.70 -19.46
CA LEU A 77 -19.97 15.21 -18.15
C LEU A 77 -18.97 14.16 -17.69
N THR A 78 -18.43 14.37 -16.49
CA THR A 78 -17.65 13.35 -15.78
C THR A 78 -18.31 13.08 -14.44
N ILE A 79 -18.62 11.82 -14.17
CA ILE A 79 -19.15 11.37 -12.88
C ILE A 79 -18.21 10.33 -12.32
N ILE A 80 -17.73 10.56 -11.10
CA ILE A 80 -16.88 9.62 -10.38
C ILE A 80 -17.61 9.21 -9.10
N LYS A 81 -17.75 7.90 -8.90
CA LYS A 81 -18.31 7.30 -7.68
C LYS A 81 -17.27 6.40 -7.06
N SER A 82 -17.00 6.57 -5.79
CA SER A 82 -16.04 5.75 -5.05
C SER A 82 -16.68 5.23 -3.77
N VAL A 83 -16.55 3.95 -3.55
CA VAL A 83 -16.96 3.28 -2.30
C VAL A 83 -15.76 2.47 -1.81
N ALA A 84 -15.38 2.63 -0.56
CA ALA A 84 -14.32 1.83 0.01
C ALA A 84 -14.62 1.41 1.46
N LEU A 85 -14.36 0.14 1.74
CA LEU A 85 -14.32 -0.47 3.05
C LEU A 85 -12.86 -0.87 3.29
N ASN A 86 -12.13 -0.04 4.02
CA ASN A 86 -10.70 -0.25 4.22
C ASN A 86 -10.43 -0.88 5.58
N ASN A 87 -9.66 -1.99 5.58
CA ASN A 87 -9.19 -2.61 6.81
C ASN A 87 -10.31 -2.96 7.81
N VAL A 88 -11.36 -3.60 7.30
CA VAL A 88 -12.43 -4.16 8.14
C VAL A 88 -11.83 -5.26 9.00
N LYS A 89 -11.91 -5.11 10.33
CA LYS A 89 -11.33 -6.06 11.28
C LYS A 89 -12.13 -6.14 12.57
N VAL A 90 -11.93 -7.25 13.28
CA VAL A 90 -12.46 -7.47 14.62
C VAL A 90 -11.28 -7.52 15.59
N ASP A 91 -11.07 -6.48 16.40
CA ASP A 91 -9.90 -6.39 17.30
C ASP A 91 -10.12 -7.15 18.64
N VAL A 92 -10.53 -8.41 18.51
CA VAL A 92 -10.64 -9.35 19.62
C VAL A 92 -9.40 -10.25 19.62
N ARG A 93 -8.64 -10.18 20.71
CA ARG A 93 -7.41 -10.95 20.92
C ARG A 93 -7.51 -11.81 22.17
N SER A 94 -6.97 -13.00 22.09
CA SER A 94 -6.77 -13.87 23.24
C SER A 94 -5.68 -13.29 24.18
N LYS A 95 -5.66 -13.69 25.45
CA LYS A 95 -4.59 -13.30 26.39
C LYS A 95 -3.20 -13.67 25.89
N THR A 96 -3.08 -14.81 25.23
CA THR A 96 -1.91 -15.21 24.44
C THR A 96 -2.31 -15.18 22.97
N PRO A 97 -1.57 -14.48 22.09
CA PRO A 97 -1.91 -14.43 20.67
C PRO A 97 -2.04 -15.83 20.07
N MET A 98 -3.18 -16.11 19.46
CA MET A 98 -3.47 -17.40 18.82
C MET A 98 -3.62 -17.20 17.30
N PRO A 99 -3.29 -18.21 16.47
CA PRO A 99 -3.38 -18.06 15.02
C PRO A 99 -4.81 -17.83 14.51
N TYR A 100 -5.81 -18.25 15.26
CA TYR A 100 -7.24 -18.09 14.92
C TYR A 100 -7.88 -16.83 15.53
N ASP A 101 -7.12 -15.95 16.20
CA ASP A 101 -7.66 -14.72 16.73
C ASP A 101 -8.24 -13.84 15.62
N PRO A 102 -9.48 -13.32 15.76
CA PRO A 102 -10.09 -12.46 14.73
C PRO A 102 -9.25 -11.23 14.39
N ALA A 103 -8.49 -10.71 15.36
CA ALA A 103 -7.63 -9.56 15.15
C ALA A 103 -6.46 -9.80 14.17
N ASN A 104 -6.17 -11.07 13.82
CA ASN A 104 -5.15 -11.42 12.84
C ASN A 104 -5.63 -11.23 11.39
N PHE A 105 -6.93 -11.09 11.19
CA PHE A 105 -7.57 -11.00 9.89
C PHE A 105 -8.03 -9.58 9.60
N SER A 106 -7.82 -9.12 8.39
CA SER A 106 -8.44 -7.91 7.88
C SER A 106 -8.88 -8.08 6.43
N VAL A 107 -9.98 -7.43 6.08
CA VAL A 107 -10.58 -7.45 4.76
C VAL A 107 -10.77 -6.02 4.29
N GLY A 108 -10.54 -5.77 3.02
CA GLY A 108 -10.85 -4.50 2.38
C GLY A 108 -11.53 -4.73 1.04
N TYR A 109 -12.37 -3.78 0.67
CA TYR A 109 -13.01 -3.74 -0.64
C TYR A 109 -13.11 -2.31 -1.11
N SER A 110 -12.78 -2.04 -2.36
CA SER A 110 -13.03 -0.74 -2.97
C SER A 110 -13.58 -0.90 -4.38
N PHE A 111 -14.47 0.01 -4.70
CA PHE A 111 -15.09 0.14 -6.01
C PHE A 111 -15.02 1.61 -6.44
N ASN A 112 -14.47 1.83 -7.64
CA ASN A 112 -14.47 3.14 -8.28
C ASN A 112 -15.13 3.01 -9.65
N GLU A 113 -16.05 3.89 -9.95
CA GLU A 113 -16.69 4.01 -11.25
C GLU A 113 -16.50 5.44 -11.75
N SER A 114 -15.91 5.59 -12.93
CA SER A 114 -15.81 6.84 -13.65
C SER A 114 -16.62 6.74 -14.93
N THR A 115 -17.56 7.63 -15.14
CA THR A 115 -18.34 7.72 -16.36
C THR A 115 -18.12 9.08 -16.99
N MET A 116 -17.69 9.10 -18.25
CA MET A 116 -17.48 10.29 -19.04
C MET A 116 -18.40 10.30 -20.27
N LYS A 117 -18.88 11.47 -20.62
CA LYS A 117 -19.63 11.74 -21.86
C LYS A 117 -19.12 13.03 -22.47
N ASN A 118 -19.02 13.07 -23.77
CA ASN A 118 -18.66 14.25 -24.54
C ASN A 118 -19.28 14.18 -25.94
N PRO A 119 -19.15 15.20 -26.80
CA PRO A 119 -19.73 15.18 -28.13
C PRO A 119 -19.30 14.00 -29.02
N GLU A 120 -18.05 13.55 -28.90
CA GLU A 120 -17.50 12.46 -29.70
C GLU A 120 -17.79 11.08 -29.08
N THR A 121 -17.95 11.04 -27.76
CA THR A 121 -18.11 9.82 -26.97
C THR A 121 -19.49 9.77 -26.34
N GLN A 122 -20.32 8.80 -26.77
CA GLN A 122 -21.64 8.61 -26.19
C GLN A 122 -21.59 8.27 -24.70
N TYR A 123 -20.70 7.38 -24.34
CA TYR A 123 -20.28 7.11 -22.97
C TYR A 123 -18.92 6.39 -22.96
N GLU A 124 -18.17 6.67 -21.91
CA GLU A 124 -16.96 5.97 -21.54
C GLU A 124 -17.10 5.64 -20.05
N THR A 125 -16.95 4.38 -19.71
CA THR A 125 -17.08 3.93 -18.33
C THR A 125 -15.88 3.09 -17.93
N SER A 126 -15.20 3.48 -16.86
CA SER A 126 -14.16 2.70 -16.22
C SER A 126 -14.63 2.26 -14.84
N LYS A 127 -14.50 0.96 -14.55
CA LYS A 127 -14.87 0.37 -13.27
C LYS A 127 -13.69 -0.38 -12.69
N ASP A 128 -13.24 0.06 -11.52
CA ASP A 128 -12.15 -0.53 -10.78
C ASP A 128 -12.68 -1.22 -9.53
N TYR A 129 -12.46 -2.52 -9.44
CA TYR A 129 -12.80 -3.33 -8.29
C TYR A 129 -11.52 -3.81 -7.63
N ARG A 130 -11.40 -3.63 -6.33
CA ARG A 130 -10.28 -4.15 -5.55
C ARG A 130 -10.83 -4.83 -4.30
N ALA A 131 -10.37 -6.04 -4.06
CA ALA A 131 -10.64 -6.78 -2.83
C ALA A 131 -9.31 -7.25 -2.26
N ASN A 132 -9.10 -7.03 -0.98
CA ASN A 132 -7.91 -7.46 -0.28
C ASN A 132 -8.26 -8.20 1.00
N PHE A 133 -7.50 -9.24 1.26
CA PHE A 133 -7.53 -10.01 2.48
C PHE A 133 -6.12 -10.05 3.04
N SER A 134 -5.95 -9.78 4.32
CA SER A 134 -4.68 -9.94 4.99
C SER A 134 -4.84 -10.71 6.29
N TYR A 135 -3.86 -11.57 6.52
CA TYR A 135 -3.67 -12.32 7.75
C TYR A 135 -2.28 -12.04 8.28
N SER A 136 -2.16 -11.72 9.56
CA SER A 136 -0.87 -11.52 10.20
C SER A 136 -0.90 -12.05 11.62
N TYR A 137 -0.05 -13.02 11.88
CA TYR A 137 0.08 -13.66 13.18
C TYR A 137 1.49 -13.50 13.73
N SER A 138 1.59 -12.96 14.94
CA SER A 138 2.84 -12.79 15.67
C SER A 138 2.69 -13.44 17.05
N PRO A 139 3.13 -14.69 17.23
CA PRO A 139 3.05 -15.39 18.50
C PRO A 139 3.94 -14.75 19.55
N TYR A 140 3.52 -14.81 20.81
CA TYR A 140 4.40 -14.49 21.92
C TYR A 140 5.34 -15.68 22.16
N VAL A 141 6.59 -15.56 21.69
CA VAL A 141 7.56 -16.63 21.79
C VAL A 141 8.42 -16.46 23.05
N LYS A 142 8.37 -17.43 23.95
CA LYS A 142 9.35 -17.54 25.03
C LYS A 142 10.50 -18.40 24.52
N PRO A 143 11.74 -17.87 24.46
CA PRO A 143 12.87 -18.66 24.01
C PRO A 143 13.12 -19.84 24.95
N PHE A 144 13.30 -21.02 24.38
CA PHE A 144 13.79 -22.17 25.12
C PHE A 144 15.28 -21.99 25.38
N THR A 145 15.66 -21.86 26.64
CA THR A 145 17.04 -21.62 27.07
C THR A 145 17.58 -22.84 27.83
N PRO A 146 18.15 -23.83 27.12
CA PRO A 146 18.60 -25.11 27.74
C PRO A 146 19.71 -24.92 28.76
N PHE A 147 20.52 -23.88 28.60
CA PHE A 147 21.71 -23.64 29.42
C PHE A 147 21.52 -22.54 30.48
N LYS A 148 20.30 -22.19 30.82
CA LYS A 148 20.01 -21.11 31.79
C LYS A 148 20.72 -21.27 33.14
N ASN A 149 20.92 -22.49 33.60
CA ASN A 149 21.48 -22.79 34.92
C ASN A 149 23.02 -22.89 34.89
N VAL A 150 23.69 -22.72 33.76
CA VAL A 150 25.16 -22.76 33.66
C VAL A 150 25.73 -21.54 34.37
N LYS A 151 26.73 -21.79 35.26
CA LYS A 151 27.45 -20.73 35.97
C LYS A 151 28.21 -19.85 34.98
N GLU A 152 28.05 -18.55 35.12
CA GLU A 152 28.65 -17.55 34.23
C GLU A 152 30.16 -17.44 34.52
N LYS A 153 30.97 -18.06 33.69
CA LYS A 153 32.44 -17.90 33.65
C LYS A 153 32.80 -17.46 32.24
N GLY A 154 33.44 -16.32 32.06
CA GLY A 154 34.04 -15.82 30.82
C GLY A 154 33.53 -16.44 29.50
N SER A 155 34.12 -17.58 29.10
CA SER A 155 33.76 -18.26 27.85
C SER A 155 32.44 -19.02 27.85
N THR A 156 31.78 -19.25 29.00
CA THR A 156 30.47 -19.93 29.05
C THR A 156 29.28 -18.99 28.96
N ARG A 157 29.52 -17.66 28.91
CA ARG A 157 28.47 -16.65 28.81
C ARG A 157 27.63 -16.83 27.56
N TYR A 158 28.25 -17.16 26.41
CA TYR A 158 27.51 -17.37 25.16
C TYR A 158 26.56 -18.56 25.22
N LEU A 159 26.91 -19.63 25.96
CA LEU A 159 26.03 -20.78 26.18
C LEU A 159 24.81 -20.41 27.00
N LYS A 160 25.01 -19.62 28.07
CA LYS A 160 23.92 -19.18 28.93
C LYS A 160 22.91 -18.27 28.20
N GLU A 161 23.40 -17.44 27.29
CA GLU A 161 22.57 -16.54 26.49
C GLU A 161 21.94 -17.23 25.27
N PHE A 162 22.31 -18.48 24.99
CA PHE A 162 21.74 -19.25 23.89
C PHE A 162 20.27 -19.55 24.16
N GLY A 163 19.41 -19.15 23.26
CA GLY A 163 17.98 -19.41 23.29
C GLY A 163 17.45 -19.77 21.90
N LEU A 164 16.59 -20.76 21.85
CA LEU A 164 15.92 -21.25 20.67
C LEU A 164 14.45 -20.83 20.67
N ASN A 165 14.00 -20.22 19.61
CA ASN A 165 12.59 -19.94 19.38
C ASN A 165 12.03 -21.04 18.48
N TYR A 166 11.09 -21.82 19.00
CA TYR A 166 10.46 -22.94 18.27
C TYR A 166 9.29 -22.50 17.38
N LEU A 167 8.79 -21.26 17.57
CA LEU A 167 7.75 -20.66 16.73
C LEU A 167 8.34 -19.51 15.91
N PRO A 168 7.82 -19.27 14.72
CA PRO A 168 8.20 -18.10 13.94
C PRO A 168 7.76 -16.81 14.63
N SER A 169 8.49 -15.73 14.40
CA SER A 169 8.23 -14.40 14.99
C SER A 169 7.04 -13.72 14.32
N ASN A 170 6.84 -13.99 13.03
CA ASN A 170 5.70 -13.48 12.27
C ASN A 170 5.38 -14.40 11.10
N ILE A 171 4.10 -14.62 10.87
CA ILE A 171 3.56 -15.27 9.66
C ILE A 171 2.54 -14.30 9.09
N SER A 172 2.68 -13.95 7.82
CA SER A 172 1.69 -13.12 7.14
C SER A 172 1.32 -13.69 5.78
N PHE A 173 0.06 -13.53 5.43
CA PHE A 173 -0.49 -13.84 4.13
C PHE A 173 -1.33 -12.66 3.64
N GLN A 174 -1.11 -12.24 2.41
CA GLN A 174 -1.87 -11.19 1.75
C GLN A 174 -2.42 -11.73 0.43
N SER A 175 -3.65 -11.38 0.16
CA SER A 175 -4.33 -11.72 -1.08
C SER A 175 -5.05 -10.48 -1.59
N ALA A 176 -4.74 -10.03 -2.79
CA ALA A 176 -5.32 -8.86 -3.42
C ALA A 176 -5.84 -9.20 -4.80
N MET A 177 -7.12 -8.97 -5.02
CA MET A 177 -7.75 -9.09 -6.32
C MET A 177 -8.01 -7.70 -6.89
N MET A 178 -7.64 -7.48 -8.13
CA MET A 178 -7.83 -6.22 -8.85
C MET A 178 -8.43 -6.49 -10.22
N ARG A 179 -9.63 -5.96 -10.43
CA ARG A 179 -10.32 -6.05 -11.70
C ARG A 179 -10.61 -4.66 -12.25
N ASN A 180 -10.14 -4.38 -13.46
CA ASN A 180 -10.47 -3.17 -14.20
C ASN A 180 -11.35 -3.57 -15.36
N TYR A 181 -12.44 -2.85 -15.56
CA TYR A 181 -13.34 -3.00 -16.70
C TYR A 181 -13.51 -1.64 -17.35
N TYR A 182 -13.23 -1.58 -18.64
CA TYR A 182 -13.35 -0.38 -19.45
C TYR A 182 -14.32 -0.64 -20.60
N GLU A 183 -15.21 0.30 -20.83
CA GLU A 183 -16.19 0.25 -21.92
C GLU A 183 -16.36 1.63 -22.52
N GLN A 184 -16.33 1.73 -23.83
CA GLN A 184 -16.49 2.99 -24.57
C GLN A 184 -17.41 2.78 -25.75
N LYS A 185 -18.29 3.73 -26.00
CA LYS A 185 -19.10 3.84 -27.20
C LYS A 185 -18.90 5.21 -27.83
N LEU A 186 -18.34 5.22 -29.02
CA LEU A 186 -18.16 6.44 -29.83
C LEU A 186 -19.46 6.77 -30.58
N ARG A 187 -19.60 8.05 -30.92
CA ARG A 187 -20.69 8.54 -31.79
C ARG A 187 -20.20 8.62 -33.24
N ASN A 188 -21.09 8.31 -34.17
CA ASN A 188 -20.84 8.59 -35.57
C ASN A 188 -21.20 10.07 -35.84
N LEU A 189 -20.21 10.91 -36.04
CA LEU A 189 -20.41 12.35 -36.27
C LEU A 189 -20.78 12.68 -37.71
N ASP A 190 -20.49 11.77 -38.66
CA ASP A 190 -20.78 11.98 -40.08
C ASP A 190 -22.25 11.75 -40.41
N ASP A 191 -22.94 10.95 -39.62
CA ASP A 191 -24.33 10.61 -39.83
C ASP A 191 -25.10 10.61 -38.47
N LEU A 192 -25.43 11.80 -38.00
CA LEU A 192 -26.17 12.01 -36.73
C LEU A 192 -27.62 11.51 -36.80
N GLY A 193 -28.16 11.29 -38.00
CA GLY A 193 -29.55 10.88 -38.24
C GLY A 193 -29.74 9.39 -38.40
N ALA A 194 -28.70 8.64 -38.75
CA ALA A 194 -28.78 7.19 -38.88
C ALA A 194 -28.58 6.50 -37.52
N GLN A 195 -29.36 5.46 -37.30
CA GLN A 195 -29.13 4.52 -36.17
C GLN A 195 -27.85 3.69 -36.37
N ASN A 196 -26.83 4.29 -36.97
CA ASN A 196 -25.55 3.62 -37.24
C ASN A 196 -24.77 3.52 -35.94
N ASN A 197 -25.10 2.53 -35.13
CA ASN A 197 -24.45 2.25 -33.87
C ASN A 197 -23.04 1.72 -34.14
N LEU A 198 -22.03 2.56 -33.86
CA LEU A 198 -20.67 2.07 -33.77
C LEU A 198 -20.56 0.99 -32.71
N PRO A 199 -19.78 -0.08 -32.95
CA PRO A 199 -19.63 -1.14 -31.98
C PRO A 199 -19.06 -0.62 -30.67
N VAL A 200 -19.51 -1.21 -29.58
CA VAL A 200 -18.97 -0.93 -28.24
C VAL A 200 -17.59 -1.56 -28.13
N SER A 201 -16.60 -0.75 -27.77
CA SER A 201 -15.26 -1.19 -27.42
C SER A 201 -15.19 -1.45 -25.92
N PHE A 202 -14.68 -2.60 -25.53
CA PHE A 202 -14.51 -2.91 -24.11
C PHE A 202 -13.24 -3.72 -23.89
N SER A 203 -12.68 -3.60 -22.69
CA SER A 203 -11.54 -4.36 -22.23
C SER A 203 -11.67 -4.67 -20.74
N SER A 204 -11.16 -5.81 -20.33
CA SER A 204 -11.08 -6.16 -18.92
C SER A 204 -9.72 -6.76 -18.60
N THR A 205 -9.26 -6.47 -17.39
CA THR A 205 -8.09 -7.11 -16.81
C THR A 205 -8.41 -7.52 -15.39
N PHE A 206 -8.11 -8.75 -15.04
CA PHE A 206 -8.35 -9.25 -13.71
C PHE A 206 -7.12 -10.00 -13.21
N TYR A 207 -6.49 -9.46 -12.15
CA TYR A 207 -5.31 -10.03 -11.53
C TYR A 207 -5.59 -10.42 -10.08
N TRP A 208 -4.90 -11.46 -9.65
CA TRP A 208 -4.92 -11.95 -8.29
C TRP A 208 -3.49 -12.08 -7.77
N ASP A 209 -3.10 -11.16 -6.90
CA ASP A 209 -1.83 -11.17 -6.20
C ASP A 209 -1.96 -11.91 -4.87
N ARG A 210 -1.02 -12.80 -4.60
CA ARG A 210 -0.91 -13.55 -3.35
C ARG A 210 0.52 -13.43 -2.85
N ALA A 211 0.68 -13.03 -1.61
CA ALA A 211 1.98 -12.92 -0.97
C ALA A 211 1.98 -13.65 0.37
N PHE A 212 2.99 -14.42 0.60
CA PHE A 212 3.26 -15.10 1.86
C PHE A 212 4.58 -14.62 2.42
N SER A 213 4.65 -14.36 3.72
CA SER A 213 5.87 -13.98 4.41
C SER A 213 5.98 -14.70 5.74
N LEU A 214 7.16 -15.24 6.00
CA LEU A 214 7.53 -15.92 7.23
C LEU A 214 8.81 -15.29 7.76
N ARG A 215 8.77 -14.77 8.98
CA ARG A 215 9.94 -14.33 9.72
C ARG A 215 10.15 -15.23 10.92
N TRP A 216 11.34 -15.79 11.02
CA TRP A 216 11.71 -16.66 12.11
C TRP A 216 13.04 -16.22 12.74
N ASP A 217 12.98 -15.65 13.92
CA ASP A 217 14.14 -15.37 14.74
C ASP A 217 14.51 -16.65 15.53
N PHE A 218 15.12 -17.62 14.84
CA PHE A 218 15.40 -18.96 15.36
C PHE A 218 16.24 -18.93 16.63
N THR A 219 17.25 -18.05 16.65
CA THR A 219 18.00 -17.69 17.85
C THR A 219 18.10 -16.17 17.95
N LYS A 220 18.66 -15.64 19.04
CA LYS A 220 18.96 -14.20 19.15
C LYS A 220 19.86 -13.70 18.00
N ASN A 221 20.66 -14.59 17.43
CA ASN A 221 21.68 -14.24 16.45
C ASN A 221 21.37 -14.74 15.03
N LEU A 222 20.41 -15.66 14.87
CA LEU A 222 20.00 -16.22 13.59
C LEU A 222 18.57 -15.82 13.28
N ASN A 223 18.41 -15.01 12.25
CA ASN A 223 17.12 -14.66 11.69
C ASN A 223 16.98 -15.26 10.30
N VAL A 224 15.81 -15.80 10.02
CA VAL A 224 15.43 -16.34 8.72
C VAL A 224 14.18 -15.60 8.25
N ASN A 225 14.21 -15.08 7.03
CA ASN A 225 13.07 -14.48 6.36
C ASN A 225 12.82 -15.25 5.06
N PHE A 226 11.58 -15.62 4.86
CA PHE A 226 11.11 -16.23 3.64
C PHE A 226 9.91 -15.41 3.11
N THR A 227 9.96 -15.02 1.85
CA THR A 227 8.85 -14.36 1.17
C THR A 227 8.56 -15.07 -0.13
N SER A 228 7.30 -15.17 -0.48
CA SER A 228 6.85 -15.74 -1.74
C SER A 228 5.69 -14.92 -2.28
N GLY A 229 5.75 -14.57 -3.56
CA GLY A 229 4.75 -13.81 -4.29
C GLY A 229 4.26 -14.56 -5.52
N THR A 230 2.97 -14.46 -5.82
CA THR A 230 2.38 -14.98 -7.06
C THR A 230 1.44 -13.92 -7.61
N ASN A 231 1.68 -13.51 -8.85
CA ASN A 231 0.73 -12.76 -9.64
C ASN A 231 0.06 -13.70 -10.62
N ALA A 232 -1.26 -13.82 -10.57
CA ALA A 232 -2.05 -14.65 -11.46
C ALA A 232 -3.09 -13.82 -12.20
N ARG A 233 -3.33 -14.12 -13.47
CA ARG A 233 -4.41 -13.54 -14.24
C ARG A 233 -5.65 -14.42 -14.12
N ILE A 234 -6.79 -13.85 -13.76
CA ILE A 234 -8.08 -14.50 -13.85
C ILE A 234 -8.56 -14.34 -15.29
N GLU A 235 -8.83 -15.46 -15.94
CA GLU A 235 -9.26 -15.44 -17.32
C GLU A 235 -10.74 -15.08 -17.40
N GLU A 236 -11.03 -14.03 -18.17
CA GLU A 236 -12.37 -13.58 -18.48
C GLU A 236 -12.63 -13.77 -19.98
N PRO A 237 -13.79 -14.30 -20.37
CA PRO A 237 -14.18 -14.32 -21.78
C PRO A 237 -14.34 -12.88 -22.28
N ASN A 238 -13.97 -12.64 -23.54
CA ASN A 238 -14.08 -11.32 -24.18
C ASN A 238 -15.55 -11.06 -24.58
N VAL A 239 -16.38 -10.79 -23.59
CA VAL A 239 -17.81 -10.48 -23.75
C VAL A 239 -18.16 -9.22 -22.99
N GLN A 240 -19.14 -8.47 -23.51
CA GLN A 240 -19.66 -7.29 -22.81
C GLN A 240 -20.38 -7.72 -21.54
N VAL A 241 -19.90 -7.24 -20.37
CA VAL A 241 -20.44 -7.61 -19.06
C VAL A 241 -21.62 -6.71 -18.71
N ASN A 242 -22.78 -7.01 -19.29
CA ASN A 242 -24.04 -6.32 -18.99
C ASN A 242 -25.17 -7.34 -18.79
N LYS A 243 -25.63 -7.45 -17.53
CA LYS A 243 -26.69 -8.39 -17.15
C LYS A 243 -28.06 -8.06 -17.78
N GLU A 244 -28.32 -6.77 -17.99
CA GLU A 244 -29.64 -6.33 -18.48
C GLU A 244 -29.73 -6.47 -20.00
N LEU A 245 -28.65 -6.19 -20.72
CA LEU A 245 -28.63 -6.29 -22.19
C LEU A 245 -28.39 -7.72 -22.67
N ASN A 246 -27.50 -8.48 -22.02
CA ASN A 246 -27.07 -9.80 -22.45
C ASN A 246 -26.98 -10.81 -21.28
N PRO A 247 -28.11 -11.30 -20.75
CA PRO A 247 -28.11 -12.17 -19.57
C PRO A 247 -27.37 -13.48 -19.78
N ASP A 248 -27.41 -14.06 -20.99
CA ASP A 248 -26.70 -15.31 -21.30
C ASP A 248 -25.19 -15.13 -21.33
N GLN A 249 -24.69 -14.07 -21.95
CA GLN A 249 -23.27 -13.74 -21.95
C GLN A 249 -22.76 -13.44 -20.54
N TYR A 250 -23.57 -12.75 -19.74
CA TYR A 250 -23.26 -12.50 -18.33
C TYR A 250 -23.13 -13.80 -17.53
N LYS A 251 -23.98 -14.79 -17.79
CA LYS A 251 -23.90 -16.11 -17.14
C LYS A 251 -22.61 -16.83 -17.51
N VAL A 252 -22.28 -16.88 -18.82
CA VAL A 252 -21.02 -17.48 -19.31
C VAL A 252 -19.81 -16.81 -18.67
N TRP A 253 -19.78 -15.48 -18.64
CA TRP A 253 -18.73 -14.71 -17.98
C TRP A 253 -18.61 -15.10 -16.50
N LYS A 254 -19.72 -15.11 -15.76
CA LYS A 254 -19.76 -15.44 -14.33
C LYS A 254 -19.22 -16.85 -14.03
N ASP A 255 -19.62 -17.83 -14.83
CA ASP A 255 -19.22 -19.22 -14.65
C ASP A 255 -17.72 -19.40 -14.98
N SER A 256 -17.24 -18.77 -16.05
CA SER A 256 -15.82 -18.79 -16.42
C SER A 256 -14.94 -18.13 -15.34
N VAL A 257 -15.32 -16.96 -14.85
CA VAL A 257 -14.58 -16.26 -13.77
C VAL A 257 -14.56 -17.10 -12.49
N LYS A 258 -15.70 -17.69 -12.12
CA LYS A 258 -15.80 -18.56 -10.94
C LYS A 258 -14.87 -19.77 -11.07
N GLN A 259 -14.83 -20.40 -12.24
CA GLN A 259 -13.92 -21.52 -12.51
C GLN A 259 -12.46 -21.08 -12.43
N SER A 260 -12.11 -19.98 -13.11
CA SER A 260 -10.73 -19.44 -13.08
C SER A 260 -10.26 -19.10 -11.66
N ILE A 261 -11.14 -18.54 -10.81
CA ILE A 261 -10.83 -18.31 -9.39
C ILE A 261 -10.66 -19.64 -8.64
N SER A 262 -11.49 -20.64 -8.90
CA SER A 262 -11.36 -21.98 -8.29
C SER A 262 -10.04 -22.65 -8.66
N ASP A 263 -9.57 -22.44 -9.88
CA ASP A 263 -8.31 -22.95 -10.40
C ASP A 263 -7.09 -22.07 -10.01
N MET A 264 -7.29 -21.10 -9.11
CA MET A 264 -6.27 -20.17 -8.60
C MET A 264 -5.73 -19.18 -9.66
N GLY A 265 -6.40 -19.06 -10.80
CA GLY A 265 -5.98 -18.24 -11.94
C GLY A 265 -4.77 -18.79 -12.70
N LYS A 266 -4.47 -18.18 -13.84
CA LYS A 266 -3.28 -18.50 -14.64
C LYS A 266 -2.06 -17.75 -14.07
N PRO A 267 -1.06 -18.43 -13.48
CA PRO A 267 0.10 -17.75 -12.92
C PRO A 267 0.89 -17.05 -14.04
N MET A 268 1.19 -15.78 -13.83
CA MET A 268 1.97 -14.94 -14.74
C MET A 268 3.38 -14.73 -14.20
N LYS A 269 3.50 -14.56 -12.89
CA LYS A 269 4.77 -14.34 -12.21
C LYS A 269 4.76 -15.04 -10.86
N TYR A 270 5.88 -15.66 -10.53
CA TYR A 270 6.16 -16.21 -9.21
C TYR A 270 7.54 -15.77 -8.75
N ASP A 271 7.61 -15.20 -7.57
CA ASP A 271 8.86 -14.82 -6.93
C ASP A 271 8.98 -15.46 -5.54
N GLN A 272 10.20 -15.82 -5.19
CA GLN A 272 10.53 -16.38 -3.90
C GLN A 272 11.87 -15.81 -3.45
N THR A 273 11.93 -15.36 -2.19
CA THR A 273 13.18 -14.89 -1.60
C THR A 273 13.37 -15.52 -0.24
N PHE A 274 14.57 -16.06 -0.03
CA PHE A 274 15.02 -16.61 1.22
C PHE A 274 16.24 -15.84 1.70
N THR A 275 16.19 -15.31 2.93
CA THR A 275 17.30 -14.60 3.55
C THR A 275 17.58 -15.21 4.92
N ALA A 276 18.81 -15.63 5.17
CA ALA A 276 19.27 -16.07 6.48
C ALA A 276 20.44 -15.19 6.92
N THR A 277 20.31 -14.55 8.08
CA THR A 277 21.37 -13.70 8.63
C THR A 277 21.79 -14.23 9.99
N TYR A 278 23.07 -14.50 10.15
CA TYR A 278 23.68 -14.95 11.40
C TYR A 278 24.68 -13.93 11.89
N THR A 279 24.40 -13.34 13.06
CA THR A 279 25.33 -12.43 13.74
C THR A 279 26.24 -13.27 14.64
N LEU A 280 27.55 -13.23 14.38
CA LEU A 280 28.53 -13.97 15.15
C LEU A 280 28.62 -13.39 16.58
N PRO A 281 28.46 -14.21 17.64
CA PRO A 281 28.41 -13.74 19.02
C PRO A 281 29.80 -13.42 19.59
N PHE A 282 30.68 -12.76 18.83
CA PHE A 282 32.03 -12.43 19.23
C PHE A 282 32.09 -11.55 20.49
N ALA A 283 31.11 -10.68 20.68
CA ALA A 283 30.99 -9.82 21.85
C ALA A 283 30.84 -10.61 23.17
N LEU A 284 30.39 -11.87 23.11
CA LEU A 284 30.27 -12.75 24.27
C LEU A 284 31.54 -13.52 24.58
N ILE A 285 32.52 -13.47 23.70
CA ILE A 285 33.85 -14.15 23.88
C ILE A 285 34.84 -13.09 24.37
N PRO A 286 35.40 -13.21 25.58
CA PRO A 286 36.23 -12.17 26.19
C PRO A 286 37.46 -11.74 25.38
N VAL A 287 37.99 -12.62 24.55
CA VAL A 287 39.14 -12.33 23.70
C VAL A 287 38.72 -11.60 22.41
N MET A 288 37.49 -11.81 21.94
CA MET A 288 36.99 -11.34 20.64
C MET A 288 35.94 -10.23 20.75
N ASP A 289 35.66 -9.68 21.95
CA ASP A 289 34.67 -8.65 22.23
C ASP A 289 34.89 -7.31 21.49
N TRP A 290 36.09 -7.10 20.94
CA TRP A 290 36.46 -5.98 20.07
C TRP A 290 36.14 -6.22 18.59
N THR A 291 35.63 -7.39 18.25
CA THR A 291 35.23 -7.76 16.89
C THR A 291 33.73 -7.98 16.81
N SER A 292 33.16 -7.71 15.67
CA SER A 292 31.78 -8.08 15.31
C SER A 292 31.78 -8.64 13.91
N GLY A 293 30.96 -9.64 13.66
CA GLY A 293 30.84 -10.23 12.33
C GLY A 293 29.40 -10.68 12.06
N SER A 294 29.03 -10.70 10.81
CA SER A 294 27.76 -11.29 10.36
C SER A 294 27.95 -12.04 9.05
N LEU A 295 27.18 -13.10 8.93
CA LEU A 295 27.04 -13.93 7.75
C LEU A 295 25.63 -13.73 7.23
N SER A 296 25.48 -13.46 5.94
CA SER A 296 24.19 -13.31 5.30
C SER A 296 24.15 -14.19 4.06
N TYR A 297 23.10 -14.97 3.93
CA TYR A 297 22.80 -15.77 2.76
C TYR A 297 21.47 -15.30 2.17
N ASN A 298 21.49 -14.89 0.92
CA ASN A 298 20.34 -14.48 0.17
C ASN A 298 20.17 -15.39 -1.05
N ALA A 299 18.97 -15.92 -1.24
CA ALA A 299 18.61 -16.69 -2.42
C ALA A 299 17.30 -16.14 -2.97
N SER A 300 17.24 -15.88 -4.26
CA SER A 300 16.02 -15.48 -4.96
C SER A 300 15.75 -16.38 -6.14
N TYR A 301 14.49 -16.68 -6.35
CA TYR A 301 13.97 -17.42 -7.49
C TYR A 301 12.84 -16.61 -8.10
N ASN A 302 12.92 -16.33 -9.39
CA ASN A 302 11.88 -15.65 -10.16
C ASN A 302 11.51 -16.53 -11.34
N TRP A 303 10.22 -16.70 -11.53
CA TRP A 303 9.64 -17.33 -12.69
C TRP A 303 8.63 -16.37 -13.33
N GLU A 304 8.75 -16.18 -14.62
CA GLU A 304 7.83 -15.36 -15.42
C GLU A 304 7.33 -16.17 -16.61
N ARG A 305 6.01 -16.12 -16.81
CA ARG A 305 5.41 -16.74 -17.99
C ARG A 305 5.82 -15.99 -19.25
N GLY A 306 6.21 -16.73 -20.27
CA GLY A 306 6.48 -16.16 -21.58
C GLY A 306 5.24 -15.54 -22.21
N ALA A 307 5.44 -14.55 -23.08
CA ALA A 307 4.35 -13.95 -23.82
C ALA A 307 3.74 -14.97 -24.80
N GLU A 308 2.41 -15.01 -24.84
CA GLU A 308 1.64 -15.71 -25.86
C GLU A 308 1.49 -14.74 -27.05
N ILE A 309 2.21 -14.98 -28.15
CA ILE A 309 2.15 -14.13 -29.35
C ILE A 309 0.95 -14.54 -30.22
N ASP A 310 0.69 -15.83 -30.29
CA ASP A 310 -0.42 -16.44 -31.00
C ASP A 310 -0.78 -17.76 -30.32
N SER A 311 -1.97 -18.28 -30.58
CA SER A 311 -2.43 -19.56 -30.02
C SER A 311 -1.53 -20.77 -30.32
N LEU A 312 -0.60 -20.61 -31.26
CA LEU A 312 0.37 -21.63 -31.70
C LEU A 312 1.82 -21.34 -31.29
N THR A 313 2.13 -20.11 -30.89
CA THR A 313 3.51 -19.69 -30.61
C THR A 313 3.64 -19.20 -29.17
N GLU A 314 4.09 -20.08 -28.29
CA GLU A 314 4.46 -19.73 -26.92
C GLU A 314 5.96 -19.45 -26.84
N ILE A 315 6.32 -18.25 -26.37
CA ILE A 315 7.68 -17.99 -25.92
C ILE A 315 7.84 -18.68 -24.57
N GLY A 316 8.84 -19.53 -24.45
CA GLY A 316 9.09 -20.30 -23.22
C GLY A 316 9.19 -19.40 -21.98
N ASN A 317 8.90 -19.98 -20.81
CA ASN A 317 8.96 -19.27 -19.53
C ASN A 317 10.40 -18.90 -19.14
N THR A 318 10.56 -17.76 -18.49
CA THR A 318 11.87 -17.29 -18.00
C THR A 318 12.04 -17.66 -16.53
N ILE A 319 13.19 -18.27 -16.21
CA ILE A 319 13.58 -18.60 -14.84
C ILE A 319 14.88 -17.87 -14.51
N THR A 320 14.86 -17.11 -13.44
CA THR A 320 16.05 -16.46 -12.88
C THR A 320 16.29 -16.93 -11.47
N ASN A 321 17.50 -17.45 -11.20
CA ASN A 321 17.89 -17.89 -9.88
C ASN A 321 19.20 -17.19 -9.49
N GLN A 322 19.20 -16.52 -8.33
CA GLN A 322 20.34 -15.80 -7.80
C GLN A 322 20.65 -16.29 -6.37
N ARG A 323 21.92 -16.46 -6.08
CA ARG A 323 22.42 -16.77 -4.74
C ARG A 323 23.55 -15.82 -4.40
N GLN A 324 23.52 -15.30 -3.19
CA GLN A 324 24.54 -14.40 -2.69
C GLN A 324 24.90 -14.79 -1.25
N PHE A 325 26.17 -14.83 -0.98
CA PHE A 325 26.71 -15.09 0.35
C PHE A 325 27.61 -13.93 0.75
N ASP A 326 27.26 -13.23 1.82
CA ASP A 326 27.99 -12.07 2.30
C ASP A 326 28.58 -12.35 3.68
N ILE A 327 29.85 -12.01 3.83
CA ILE A 327 30.55 -12.07 5.10
C ILE A 327 31.00 -10.65 5.44
N SER A 328 30.60 -10.13 6.57
CA SER A 328 31.04 -8.84 7.05
C SER A 328 31.70 -8.94 8.42
N GLY A 329 32.78 -8.18 8.60
CA GLY A 329 33.52 -8.10 9.87
C GLY A 329 33.85 -6.65 10.19
N ARG A 330 33.77 -6.30 11.46
CA ARG A 330 34.18 -4.98 11.96
C ARG A 330 35.11 -5.18 13.16
N PHE A 331 36.22 -4.44 13.14
CA PHE A 331 37.23 -4.46 14.20
C PHE A 331 37.21 -3.12 14.95
N ASN A 332 36.95 -3.15 16.23
CA ASN A 332 37.01 -1.97 17.08
C ASN A 332 38.37 -1.94 17.80
N LEU A 333 39.36 -1.34 17.16
CA LEU A 333 40.71 -1.26 17.68
C LEU A 333 40.81 -0.46 18.98
N VAL A 334 39.93 0.51 19.20
CA VAL A 334 39.88 1.29 20.46
C VAL A 334 39.50 0.35 21.62
N SER A 335 38.54 -0.56 21.43
CA SER A 335 38.21 -1.56 22.44
C SER A 335 39.33 -2.53 22.69
N LEU A 336 40.07 -2.92 21.65
CA LEU A 336 41.26 -3.75 21.77
C LEU A 336 42.36 -3.07 22.57
N TYR A 337 42.69 -1.80 22.25
CA TYR A 337 43.72 -1.03 22.96
C TYR A 337 43.33 -0.80 24.42
N ASN A 338 42.08 -0.60 24.73
CA ASN A 338 41.60 -0.38 26.10
C ASN A 338 41.74 -1.65 27.00
N LYS A 339 42.02 -2.82 26.44
CA LYS A 339 42.35 -4.03 27.22
C LYS A 339 43.72 -3.92 27.89
N ASN A 340 44.62 -3.18 27.29
CA ASN A 340 45.91 -2.87 27.91
C ASN A 340 45.75 -1.65 28.84
N LYS A 341 46.02 -1.84 30.14
CA LYS A 341 45.85 -0.81 31.16
C LYS A 341 46.61 0.50 30.85
N PHE A 342 47.80 0.41 30.22
CA PHE A 342 48.57 1.57 29.83
C PHE A 342 47.88 2.33 28.71
N LEU A 343 47.51 1.65 27.62
CA LEU A 343 46.85 2.29 26.48
C LEU A 343 45.48 2.85 26.83
N ALA A 344 44.73 2.20 27.75
CA ALA A 344 43.45 2.72 28.26
C ALA A 344 43.62 4.07 28.94
N LYS A 345 44.67 4.24 29.78
CA LYS A 345 44.98 5.53 30.42
C LYS A 345 45.34 6.63 29.40
N VAL A 346 46.07 6.27 28.35
CA VAL A 346 46.40 7.22 27.25
C VAL A 346 45.14 7.65 26.55
N ASN A 347 44.29 6.72 26.14
CA ASN A 347 43.00 7.01 25.46
C ASN A 347 42.09 7.89 26.30
N GLN A 348 42.00 7.66 27.63
CA GLN A 348 41.19 8.49 28.51
C GLN A 348 41.67 9.97 28.51
N LYS A 349 42.98 10.22 28.54
CA LYS A 349 43.52 11.57 28.47
C LYS A 349 43.08 12.30 27.20
N PHE A 350 43.20 11.66 26.05
CA PHE A 350 42.80 12.26 24.74
C PHE A 350 41.31 12.43 24.61
N THR A 351 40.47 11.45 25.05
CA THR A 351 39.04 11.55 24.99
C THR A 351 38.49 12.67 25.89
N THR A 352 39.07 12.87 27.07
CA THR A 352 38.67 13.95 27.98
C THR A 352 39.01 15.32 27.36
N THR A 353 40.17 15.48 26.72
CA THR A 353 40.55 16.71 26.04
C THR A 353 39.61 17.05 24.89
N THR A 354 39.22 16.04 24.08
CA THR A 354 38.28 16.23 22.96
C THR A 354 36.88 16.60 23.44
N ARG A 355 36.41 16.02 24.55
CA ARG A 355 35.10 16.37 25.12
C ARG A 355 35.07 17.80 25.67
N VAL A 356 36.15 18.26 26.32
CA VAL A 356 36.24 19.64 26.79
C VAL A 356 36.27 20.62 25.63
N ALA A 357 37.03 20.34 24.58
CA ALA A 357 37.06 21.16 23.37
C ALA A 357 35.69 21.22 22.65
N SER A 358 34.98 20.08 22.53
CA SER A 358 33.62 20.05 21.91
C SER A 358 32.56 20.71 22.81
N ALA A 359 32.66 20.63 24.13
CA ALA A 359 31.76 21.34 25.04
C ALA A 359 31.96 22.85 24.99
N SER A 360 33.23 23.34 24.89
CA SER A 360 33.52 24.76 24.76
C SER A 360 33.05 25.33 23.41
N SER A 361 33.12 24.55 22.33
CA SER A 361 32.61 24.98 21.03
C SER A 361 31.05 24.97 20.94
N ARG A 362 30.38 24.10 21.70
CA ARG A 362 28.91 24.12 21.78
C ARG A 362 28.39 25.32 22.56
N ASN A 363 29.05 25.75 23.61
CA ASN A 363 28.65 26.95 24.37
C ASN A 363 28.81 28.26 23.57
N ARG A 364 29.59 28.29 22.49
CA ARG A 364 29.69 29.45 21.62
C ARG A 364 28.60 29.57 20.55
N ARG A 365 27.75 28.55 20.37
CA ARG A 365 26.71 28.54 19.34
C ARG A 365 25.28 28.56 19.85
N THR A 366 25.07 28.59 21.17
CA THR A 366 23.75 28.89 21.72
C THR A 366 23.55 30.41 21.71
N PRO A 367 22.58 30.94 20.95
CA PRO A 367 22.18 32.32 21.10
C PRO A 367 21.77 32.53 22.56
N PRO A 368 22.05 33.69 23.18
CA PRO A 368 21.57 33.94 24.53
C PRO A 368 20.07 33.76 24.57
N ALA A 369 19.58 33.02 25.55
CA ALA A 369 18.15 32.87 25.77
C ALA A 369 17.52 34.26 25.83
N PRO A 370 16.39 34.52 25.19
CA PRO A 370 15.75 35.82 25.25
C PRO A 370 15.46 36.16 26.72
N LEU A 371 15.97 37.33 27.14
CA LEU A 371 15.71 37.87 28.47
C LEU A 371 14.17 37.97 28.64
N LYS A 372 13.63 37.20 29.56
CA LYS A 372 12.23 37.37 29.99
C LYS A 372 12.15 38.74 30.68
N VAL A 373 11.69 39.74 29.97
CA VAL A 373 11.35 41.03 30.53
C VAL A 373 9.92 40.88 31.08
N GLU A 374 9.81 40.69 32.40
CA GLU A 374 8.53 40.89 33.08
C GLU A 374 8.34 42.41 33.20
N LYS A 375 7.38 42.97 32.46
CA LYS A 375 6.88 44.33 32.67
C LYS A 375 5.57 44.25 33.40
N ASP A 376 5.59 44.70 34.64
CA ASP A 376 4.36 44.98 35.40
C ASP A 376 3.79 46.32 34.89
N ILE A 377 2.61 46.28 34.25
CA ILE A 377 1.84 47.44 33.86
C ILE A 377 0.72 47.66 34.85
N LYS A 378 0.78 48.74 35.62
CA LYS A 378 -0.34 49.16 36.48
C LYS A 378 -1.38 49.91 35.64
N LEU A 379 -2.54 49.34 35.45
CA LEU A 379 -3.67 49.88 34.72
C LEU A 379 -4.65 50.72 35.58
N SER A 380 -4.61 50.58 36.90
CA SER A 380 -5.35 51.41 37.85
C SER A 380 -4.75 51.23 39.24
N PRO A 381 -5.09 52.09 40.23
CA PRO A 381 -4.50 52.00 41.57
C PRO A 381 -4.67 50.65 42.25
N ASP A 382 -5.62 49.79 41.79
CA ASP A 382 -5.96 48.52 42.43
C ASP A 382 -5.86 47.26 41.52
N SER A 383 -5.32 47.35 40.30
CA SER A 383 -5.21 46.18 39.42
C SER A 383 -3.85 46.13 38.73
N THR A 384 -3.16 45.03 38.92
CA THR A 384 -1.93 44.64 38.20
C THR A 384 -2.20 43.48 37.25
N VAL A 385 -1.90 43.64 35.95
CA VAL A 385 -1.99 42.56 34.97
C VAL A 385 -0.56 42.16 34.57
N LYS A 386 -0.23 40.90 34.75
CA LYS A 386 1.03 40.30 34.27
C LYS A 386 0.85 39.81 32.84
N ILE A 387 1.57 40.43 31.91
CA ILE A 387 1.64 39.96 30.52
C ILE A 387 2.90 39.12 30.35
N ARG A 388 2.75 37.82 30.06
CA ARG A 388 3.86 36.96 29.65
C ARG A 388 3.92 36.97 28.13
N HIS A 389 5.04 37.37 27.61
CA HIS A 389 5.41 37.17 26.20
C HIS A 389 6.29 35.94 26.06
#